data_84269d32996068f420e7eee49b71ee4d
#
_entry.id   84269d32996068f420e7eee49b71ee4d
#
_cell.length_a   1.000
_cell.length_b   1.000
_cell.length_c   1.000
_cell.angle_alpha   90.00
_cell.angle_beta   90.00
_cell.angle_gamma   90.00
#
_symmetry.space_group_name_H-M   'P 1'
#
loop_
_entity.id
_entity.type
_entity.pdbx_description
1 polymer ?
#
loop_
_entity_poly.entity_id
_entity_poly.type
_entity_poly.pdbx_seq_one_letter_code
_entity_poly.pdbx_strand_id
1 'polypeptide(L)'
;DHVSAYGYERETTPHLDALAAEGARFEAAYAVSSTTLPSHATLFTSRWPDEHGVVKNGLPLPADVPVLAEALRSAGYETAAFVSSFVVERRFGLARGFDHYDDDFRGAAHSSPIRRWEGHVLSAPYDRRGADTTERVLAWLARREPGRPFFLWVHYFAPHSPYDPPAPHRDAFLETRDPASPRHAIDLYD
;
A
#
# COMPACT_ATOMS: atom_id res chain seq x y z
N ASP A 1 0.36 -8.54 -13.84
CA ASP A 1 0.94 -9.43 -14.87
C ASP A 1 1.80 -10.56 -14.27
N HIS A 2 2.39 -10.37 -13.09
CA HIS A 2 3.31 -11.33 -12.47
C HIS A 2 2.72 -12.02 -11.23
N VAL A 3 1.40 -12.11 -11.12
CA VAL A 3 0.70 -12.79 -10.03
C VAL A 3 0.26 -14.16 -10.50
N SER A 4 0.74 -15.23 -9.84
CA SER A 4 0.49 -16.61 -10.23
C SER A 4 -0.99 -16.98 -10.16
N ALA A 5 -1.76 -16.44 -9.23
CA ALA A 5 -3.21 -16.62 -9.18
C ALA A 5 -3.96 -16.13 -10.44
N TYR A 6 -3.34 -15.28 -11.26
CA TYR A 6 -3.88 -14.80 -12.54
C TYR A 6 -3.23 -15.46 -13.76
N GLY A 7 -2.57 -16.59 -13.60
CA GLY A 7 -2.03 -17.40 -14.68
C GLY A 7 -0.59 -17.08 -15.08
N TYR A 8 0.16 -16.35 -14.24
CA TYR A 8 1.60 -16.22 -14.46
C TYR A 8 2.28 -17.57 -14.23
N GLU A 9 3.15 -17.99 -15.17
CA GLU A 9 3.74 -19.34 -15.22
C GLU A 9 4.66 -19.67 -14.02
N ARG A 10 5.22 -18.66 -13.38
CA ARG A 10 6.11 -18.83 -12.23
C ARG A 10 5.33 -18.58 -10.93
N GLU A 11 5.57 -19.40 -9.93
CA GLU A 11 4.98 -19.24 -8.60
C GLU A 11 5.61 -18.05 -7.87
N THR A 12 5.05 -16.86 -8.11
CA THR A 12 5.54 -15.60 -7.54
C THR A 12 4.78 -15.18 -6.28
N THR A 13 3.56 -15.68 -6.11
CA THR A 13 2.63 -15.19 -5.07
C THR A 13 1.90 -16.34 -4.35
N PRO A 14 2.61 -17.35 -3.76
CA PRO A 14 1.96 -18.55 -3.24
C PRO A 14 0.91 -18.28 -2.15
N HIS A 15 1.10 -17.27 -1.32
CA HIS A 15 0.12 -16.91 -0.30
C HIS A 15 -1.13 -16.23 -0.86
N LEU A 16 -0.99 -15.44 -1.94
CA LEU A 16 -2.15 -14.88 -2.64
C LEU A 16 -2.90 -15.95 -3.42
N ASP A 17 -2.17 -16.94 -3.97
CA ASP A 17 -2.75 -18.08 -4.66
C ASP A 17 -3.61 -18.92 -3.71
N ALA A 18 -3.10 -19.19 -2.50
CA ALA A 18 -3.85 -19.88 -1.45
C ALA A 18 -5.12 -19.09 -1.05
N LEU A 19 -5.00 -17.77 -0.85
CA LEU A 19 -6.15 -16.92 -0.54
C LEU A 19 -7.17 -16.91 -1.69
N ALA A 20 -6.72 -16.86 -2.93
CA ALA A 20 -7.59 -16.90 -4.11
C ALA A 20 -8.33 -18.24 -4.27
N ALA A 21 -7.70 -19.34 -3.87
CA ALA A 21 -8.30 -20.67 -3.89
C ALA A 21 -9.42 -20.83 -2.83
N GLU A 22 -9.34 -20.14 -1.70
CA GLU A 22 -10.32 -20.18 -0.63
C GLU A 22 -11.38 -19.07 -0.73
N GLY A 23 -11.14 -18.05 -1.53
CA GLY A 23 -11.95 -16.84 -1.61
C GLY A 23 -12.52 -16.55 -2.99
N ALA A 24 -12.71 -15.27 -3.27
CA ALA A 24 -13.17 -14.78 -4.55
C ALA A 24 -12.05 -14.01 -5.28
N ARG A 25 -11.77 -14.39 -6.51
CA ARG A 25 -10.83 -13.71 -7.41
C ARG A 25 -11.62 -12.96 -8.49
N PHE A 26 -11.37 -11.67 -8.61
CA PHE A 26 -12.01 -10.83 -9.61
C PHE A 26 -11.17 -10.80 -10.89
N GLU A 27 -11.73 -11.25 -12.01
CA GLU A 27 -11.06 -11.27 -13.31
C GLU A 27 -10.93 -9.85 -13.93
N ALA A 28 -11.81 -8.94 -13.54
CA ALA A 28 -11.85 -7.57 -14.05
C ALA A 28 -12.10 -6.58 -12.92
N ALA A 29 -11.04 -6.17 -12.24
CA ALA A 29 -11.05 -5.11 -11.24
C ALA A 29 -10.22 -3.92 -11.73
N TYR A 30 -10.83 -2.73 -11.78
CA TYR A 30 -10.20 -1.53 -12.32
C TYR A 30 -10.00 -0.49 -11.24
N ALA A 31 -8.76 0.01 -11.11
CA ALA A 31 -8.50 1.20 -10.31
C ALA A 31 -8.99 2.45 -11.05
N VAL A 32 -9.60 3.38 -10.32
CA VAL A 32 -10.13 4.63 -10.89
C VAL A 32 -9.04 5.63 -11.25
N SER A 33 -7.83 5.44 -10.74
CA SER A 33 -6.66 6.28 -10.98
C SER A 33 -5.40 5.45 -10.94
N SER A 34 -4.40 5.82 -11.74
CA SER A 34 -3.04 5.26 -11.69
C SER A 34 -2.20 5.83 -10.55
N THR A 35 -2.68 6.89 -9.86
CA THR A 35 -1.97 7.52 -8.75
C THR A 35 -2.53 7.07 -7.40
N THR A 36 -1.65 6.96 -6.41
CA THR A 36 -1.93 6.31 -5.13
C THR A 36 -3.04 6.98 -4.34
N LEU A 37 -2.92 8.27 -4.04
CA LEU A 37 -3.85 8.94 -3.13
C LEU A 37 -5.27 9.05 -3.69
N PRO A 38 -5.49 9.43 -4.97
CA PRO A 38 -6.83 9.42 -5.56
C PRO A 38 -7.49 8.04 -5.54
N SER A 39 -6.74 7.00 -5.89
CA SER A 39 -7.24 5.62 -5.90
C SER A 39 -7.68 5.17 -4.50
N HIS A 40 -6.85 5.43 -3.47
CA HIS A 40 -7.19 5.09 -2.09
C HIS A 40 -8.32 5.98 -1.53
N ALA A 41 -8.36 7.26 -1.89
CA ALA A 41 -9.48 8.12 -1.50
C ALA A 41 -10.81 7.59 -2.05
N THR A 42 -10.85 7.15 -3.31
CA THR A 42 -12.03 6.47 -3.88
C THR A 42 -12.38 5.20 -3.11
N LEU A 43 -11.39 4.36 -2.81
CA LEU A 43 -11.61 3.11 -2.06
C LEU A 43 -12.25 3.37 -0.68
N PHE A 44 -11.81 4.42 0.02
CA PHE A 44 -12.32 4.74 1.36
C PHE A 44 -13.58 5.59 1.39
N THR A 45 -13.91 6.31 0.30
CA THR A 45 -15.07 7.20 0.27
C THR A 45 -16.21 6.66 -0.59
N SER A 46 -15.95 5.65 -1.44
CA SER A 46 -16.86 5.17 -2.50
C SER A 46 -17.31 6.27 -3.45
N ARG A 47 -16.49 7.31 -3.65
CA ARG A 47 -16.73 8.44 -4.55
C ARG A 47 -15.67 8.52 -5.63
N TRP A 48 -16.00 9.10 -6.76
CA TRP A 48 -15.04 9.37 -7.82
C TRP A 48 -14.09 10.52 -7.46
N PRO A 49 -12.91 10.63 -8.10
CA PRO A 49 -11.94 11.69 -7.81
C PRO A 49 -12.47 13.12 -7.94
N ASP A 50 -13.36 13.38 -8.86
CA ASP A 50 -14.05 14.66 -9.05
C ASP A 50 -15.07 14.96 -7.94
N GLU A 51 -15.66 13.93 -7.34
CA GLU A 51 -16.61 14.06 -6.23
C GLU A 51 -15.92 14.26 -4.86
N HIS A 52 -14.81 13.54 -4.61
CA HIS A 52 -14.08 13.69 -3.34
C HIS A 52 -12.95 14.72 -3.42
N GLY A 53 -12.68 15.31 -4.59
CA GLY A 53 -11.73 16.40 -4.79
C GLY A 53 -10.24 16.01 -4.82
N VAL A 54 -9.89 14.76 -4.59
CA VAL A 54 -8.50 14.28 -4.62
C VAL A 54 -8.20 13.73 -6.02
N VAL A 55 -7.76 14.60 -6.92
CA VAL A 55 -7.51 14.26 -8.33
C VAL A 55 -6.04 13.95 -8.63
N LYS A 56 -5.14 14.18 -7.69
CA LYS A 56 -3.72 13.85 -7.78
C LYS A 56 -3.13 13.59 -6.39
N ASN A 57 -1.95 12.97 -6.32
CA ASN A 57 -1.22 12.87 -5.08
C ASN A 57 -0.93 14.27 -4.49
N GLY A 58 -0.85 14.36 -3.16
CA GLY A 58 -0.55 15.61 -2.46
C GLY A 58 -1.75 16.53 -2.19
N LEU A 59 -2.93 16.24 -2.73
CA LEU A 59 -4.16 16.95 -2.37
C LEU A 59 -4.84 16.24 -1.20
N PRO A 60 -4.98 16.89 -0.03
CA PRO A 60 -5.63 16.24 1.11
C PRO A 60 -7.13 16.01 0.85
N LEU A 61 -7.63 14.90 1.34
CA LEU A 61 -9.06 14.59 1.33
C LEU A 61 -9.83 15.60 2.20
N PRO A 62 -10.83 16.32 1.66
CA PRO A 62 -11.63 17.27 2.43
C PRO A 62 -12.27 16.65 3.67
N ALA A 63 -12.35 17.42 4.75
CA ALA A 63 -12.80 16.92 6.05
C ALA A 63 -14.29 16.57 6.10
N ASP A 64 -15.08 17.12 5.22
CA ASP A 64 -16.53 16.88 5.09
C ASP A 64 -16.88 15.66 4.25
N VAL A 65 -15.90 15.06 3.58
CA VAL A 65 -16.10 13.80 2.84
C VAL A 65 -16.02 12.62 3.81
N PRO A 66 -17.10 11.85 4.03
CA PRO A 66 -17.11 10.70 4.93
C PRO A 66 -16.20 9.58 4.42
N VAL A 67 -15.56 8.85 5.35
CA VAL A 67 -14.69 7.72 5.03
C VAL A 67 -15.14 6.44 5.72
N LEU A 68 -14.88 5.31 5.08
CA LEU A 68 -15.25 3.97 5.54
C LEU A 68 -14.80 3.68 6.98
N ALA A 69 -13.60 4.09 7.35
CA ALA A 69 -13.07 3.85 8.68
C ALA A 69 -13.86 4.57 9.77
N GLU A 70 -14.43 5.76 9.51
CA GLU A 70 -15.33 6.46 10.45
C GLU A 70 -16.61 5.67 10.67
N ALA A 71 -17.20 5.14 9.60
CA ALA A 71 -18.42 4.32 9.68
C ALA A 71 -18.17 3.03 10.45
N LEU A 72 -17.07 2.33 10.17
CA LEU A 72 -16.73 1.08 10.86
C LEU A 72 -16.38 1.31 12.33
N ARG A 73 -15.65 2.36 12.66
CA ARG A 73 -15.39 2.73 14.05
C ARG A 73 -16.69 3.02 14.80
N SER A 74 -17.61 3.74 14.18
CA SER A 74 -18.93 4.04 14.76
C SER A 74 -19.78 2.78 14.94
N ALA A 75 -19.56 1.75 14.13
CA ALA A 75 -20.17 0.42 14.26
C ALA A 75 -19.46 -0.49 15.28
N GLY A 76 -18.49 0.03 16.04
CA GLY A 76 -17.82 -0.70 17.12
C GLY A 76 -16.57 -1.48 16.71
N TYR A 77 -16.13 -1.37 15.47
CA TYR A 77 -14.88 -1.98 15.02
C TYR A 77 -13.67 -1.29 15.66
N GLU A 78 -12.64 -2.04 16.00
CA GLU A 78 -11.30 -1.54 16.23
C GLU A 78 -10.66 -1.25 14.87
N THR A 79 -10.16 -0.03 14.65
CA THR A 79 -9.69 0.41 13.34
C THR A 79 -8.21 0.73 13.36
N ALA A 80 -7.44 0.09 12.47
CA ALA A 80 -6.01 0.32 12.38
C ALA A 80 -5.53 0.41 10.93
N ALA A 81 -4.51 1.25 10.71
CA ALA A 81 -3.82 1.37 9.44
C ALA A 81 -2.31 1.37 9.64
N PHE A 82 -1.60 0.70 8.75
CA PHE A 82 -0.15 0.65 8.67
C PHE A 82 0.26 0.95 7.23
N VAL A 83 0.85 2.10 7.00
CA VAL A 83 1.16 2.55 5.65
C VAL A 83 2.67 2.62 5.41
N SER A 84 3.08 2.27 4.19
CA SER A 84 4.49 2.20 3.80
C SER A 84 4.93 3.32 2.87
N SER A 85 4.07 4.30 2.58
CA SER A 85 4.44 5.43 1.72
C SER A 85 3.87 6.74 2.23
N PHE A 86 4.65 7.82 2.10
CA PHE A 86 4.26 9.14 2.55
C PHE A 86 3.04 9.71 1.81
N VAL A 87 2.77 9.28 0.58
CA VAL A 87 1.62 9.77 -0.20
C VAL A 87 0.28 9.42 0.42
N VAL A 88 0.27 8.53 1.39
CA VAL A 88 -0.89 8.16 2.20
C VAL A 88 -0.70 8.47 3.69
N GLU A 89 0.25 9.37 4.04
CA GLU A 89 0.38 9.85 5.42
C GLU A 89 -0.91 10.51 5.92
N ARG A 90 -1.06 10.56 7.24
CA ARG A 90 -2.21 11.19 7.91
C ARG A 90 -2.52 12.61 7.47
N ARG A 91 -1.49 13.36 7.05
CA ARG A 91 -1.65 14.74 6.55
C ARG A 91 -2.56 14.83 5.32
N PHE A 92 -2.73 13.74 4.58
CA PHE A 92 -3.59 13.69 3.40
C PHE A 92 -5.04 13.24 3.69
N GLY A 93 -5.42 13.10 4.95
CA GLY A 93 -6.81 12.95 5.39
C GLY A 93 -7.34 11.53 5.43
N LEU A 94 -6.59 10.51 4.99
CA LEU A 94 -7.00 9.11 5.04
C LEU A 94 -6.97 8.50 6.45
N ALA A 95 -6.32 9.15 7.42
CA ALA A 95 -6.24 8.65 8.80
C ALA A 95 -7.54 8.79 9.59
N ARG A 96 -8.51 9.53 9.08
CA ARG A 96 -9.79 9.73 9.77
C ARG A 96 -10.51 8.41 10.00
N GLY A 97 -11.03 8.23 11.19
CA GLY A 97 -11.76 7.02 11.58
C GLY A 97 -10.86 5.85 12.00
N PHE A 98 -9.53 5.95 11.88
CA PHE A 98 -8.63 4.95 12.42
C PHE A 98 -8.25 5.29 13.87
N ASP A 99 -8.42 4.34 14.78
CA ASP A 99 -7.97 4.44 16.18
C ASP A 99 -6.43 4.39 16.26
N HIS A 100 -5.82 3.62 15.35
CA HIS A 100 -4.37 3.53 15.17
C HIS A 100 -4.00 3.77 13.71
N TYR A 101 -3.09 4.73 13.47
CA TYR A 101 -2.57 5.02 12.13
C TYR A 101 -1.06 5.13 12.19
N ASP A 102 -0.37 4.11 11.68
CA ASP A 102 1.10 4.04 11.67
C ASP A 102 1.64 4.49 10.31
N ASP A 103 2.12 5.72 10.28
CA ASP A 103 2.81 6.39 9.18
C ASP A 103 4.21 6.86 9.61
N ASP A 104 4.84 6.16 10.58
CA ASP A 104 6.18 6.44 11.04
C ASP A 104 7.22 5.70 10.19
N PHE A 105 7.90 6.44 9.32
CA PHE A 105 8.96 5.93 8.45
C PHE A 105 10.37 6.09 9.02
N ARG A 106 10.53 6.56 10.25
CA ARG A 106 11.82 6.72 10.91
C ARG A 106 12.49 5.37 11.12
N GLY A 107 13.79 5.31 10.80
CA GLY A 107 14.55 4.05 10.87
C GLY A 107 14.37 3.13 9.68
N ALA A 108 13.55 3.47 8.70
CA ALA A 108 13.45 2.70 7.46
C ALA A 108 14.79 2.71 6.72
N ALA A 109 15.21 1.53 6.25
CA ALA A 109 16.51 1.33 5.61
C ALA A 109 16.62 1.97 4.22
N HIS A 110 15.52 2.42 3.64
CA HIS A 110 15.46 3.13 2.38
C HIS A 110 15.18 4.61 2.63
N SER A 111 16.19 5.43 2.39
CA SER A 111 16.03 6.86 2.26
C SER A 111 16.27 7.24 0.80
N SER A 112 15.22 7.54 0.05
CA SER A 112 15.40 8.22 -1.22
C SER A 112 16.09 9.57 -0.98
N PRO A 113 16.99 10.00 -1.87
CA PRO A 113 17.57 11.33 -1.83
C PRO A 113 16.55 12.45 -2.11
N ILE A 114 15.33 12.12 -2.53
CA ILE A 114 14.30 13.12 -2.81
C ILE A 114 13.84 13.74 -1.50
N ARG A 115 14.25 14.98 -1.28
CA ARG A 115 13.86 15.77 -0.09
C ARG A 115 12.62 16.64 -0.32
N ARG A 116 12.18 16.77 -1.56
CA ARG A 116 10.97 17.51 -1.95
C ARG A 116 10.23 16.76 -3.03
N TRP A 117 8.91 16.65 -2.87
CA TRP A 117 8.02 16.06 -3.84
C TRP A 117 6.76 16.90 -3.97
N GLU A 118 6.44 17.36 -5.18
CA GLU A 118 5.28 18.21 -5.47
C GLU A 118 5.06 19.37 -4.46
N GLY A 119 6.14 20.00 -4.02
CA GLY A 119 6.09 21.09 -3.03
C GLY A 119 6.12 20.65 -1.57
N HIS A 120 5.96 19.37 -1.27
CA HIS A 120 6.07 18.83 0.09
C HIS A 120 7.54 18.60 0.47
N VAL A 121 7.92 19.04 1.67
CA VAL A 121 9.22 18.72 2.24
C VAL A 121 9.14 17.35 2.88
N LEU A 122 9.97 16.43 2.42
CA LEU A 122 10.14 15.12 3.01
C LEU A 122 11.24 15.21 4.06
N SER A 123 10.85 15.21 5.32
CA SER A 123 11.78 15.40 6.46
C SER A 123 12.39 14.10 6.98
N ALA A 124 11.99 12.97 6.43
CA ALA A 124 12.42 11.63 6.82
C ALA A 124 12.38 10.70 5.60
N PRO A 125 12.81 9.44 5.69
CA PRO A 125 12.47 8.42 4.72
C PRO A 125 10.99 8.50 4.39
N TYR A 126 10.64 8.46 3.11
CA TYR A 126 9.25 8.63 2.66
C TYR A 126 8.53 7.31 2.44
N ASP A 127 9.22 6.21 2.67
CA ASP A 127 8.71 4.85 2.54
C ASP A 127 9.28 3.93 3.62
N ARG A 128 8.66 2.78 3.78
CA ARG A 128 9.04 1.74 4.72
C ARG A 128 9.02 0.40 4.02
N ARG A 129 9.98 -0.48 4.33
CA ARG A 129 10.03 -1.85 3.81
C ARG A 129 8.78 -2.63 4.22
N GLY A 130 8.33 -3.53 3.33
CA GLY A 130 7.18 -4.38 3.60
C GLY A 130 7.36 -5.26 4.84
N ALA A 131 8.57 -5.77 5.09
CA ALA A 131 8.88 -6.55 6.29
C ALA A 131 8.63 -5.75 7.59
N ASP A 132 9.11 -4.50 7.66
CA ASP A 132 8.91 -3.63 8.83
C ASP A 132 7.44 -3.31 9.05
N THR A 133 6.69 -3.13 7.95
CA THR A 133 5.23 -2.92 8.02
C THR A 133 4.53 -4.17 8.55
N THR A 134 4.90 -5.35 8.05
CA THR A 134 4.35 -6.63 8.50
C THR A 134 4.63 -6.87 9.98
N GLU A 135 5.85 -6.62 10.46
CA GLU A 135 6.21 -6.77 11.87
C GLU A 135 5.32 -5.90 12.78
N ARG A 136 5.11 -4.64 12.40
CA ARG A 136 4.23 -3.73 13.16
C ARG A 136 2.78 -4.19 13.16
N VAL A 137 2.27 -4.69 12.02
CA VAL A 137 0.94 -5.28 11.92
C VAL A 137 0.79 -6.49 12.84
N LEU A 138 1.76 -7.42 12.80
CA LEU A 138 1.73 -8.62 13.65
C LEU A 138 1.80 -8.27 15.13
N ALA A 139 2.63 -7.29 15.51
CA ALA A 139 2.71 -6.80 16.87
C ALA A 139 1.40 -6.13 17.35
N TRP A 140 0.67 -5.46 16.45
CA TRP A 140 -0.65 -4.91 16.76
C TRP A 140 -1.68 -6.02 16.92
N LEU A 141 -1.74 -6.98 15.98
CA LEU A 141 -2.65 -8.12 16.04
C LEU A 141 -2.49 -8.95 17.33
N ALA A 142 -1.25 -9.14 17.78
CA ALA A 142 -0.95 -9.88 19.02
C ALA A 142 -1.42 -9.20 20.31
N ARG A 143 -1.66 -7.89 20.27
CA ARG A 143 -2.09 -7.10 21.45
C ARG A 143 -3.58 -6.80 21.47
N ARG A 144 -4.31 -7.17 20.41
CA ARG A 144 -5.74 -6.92 20.30
C ARG A 144 -6.54 -7.73 21.33
N GLU A 145 -7.66 -7.16 21.76
CA GLU A 145 -8.64 -7.90 22.55
C GLU A 145 -9.35 -8.95 21.67
N PRO A 146 -9.36 -10.22 22.10
CA PRO A 146 -10.08 -11.26 21.39
C PRO A 146 -11.60 -10.96 21.31
N GLY A 147 -12.20 -11.28 20.17
CA GLY A 147 -13.67 -11.20 19.99
C GLY A 147 -14.19 -9.84 19.50
N ARG A 148 -13.42 -8.76 19.56
CA ARG A 148 -13.83 -7.49 18.97
C ARG A 148 -13.58 -7.51 17.45
N PRO A 149 -14.55 -7.17 16.60
CA PRO A 149 -14.31 -7.04 15.16
C PRO A 149 -13.31 -5.92 14.88
N PHE A 150 -12.54 -6.05 13.81
CA PHE A 150 -11.57 -5.03 13.44
C PHE A 150 -11.60 -4.72 11.96
N PHE A 151 -11.17 -3.52 11.63
CA PHE A 151 -10.87 -3.07 10.29
C PHE A 151 -9.39 -2.73 10.21
N LEU A 152 -8.65 -3.44 9.37
CA LEU A 152 -7.22 -3.28 9.21
C LEU A 152 -6.88 -2.92 7.77
N TRP A 153 -6.22 -1.76 7.58
CA TRP A 153 -5.62 -1.38 6.32
C TRP A 153 -4.10 -1.54 6.39
N VAL A 154 -3.56 -2.38 5.53
CA VAL A 154 -2.11 -2.54 5.36
C VAL A 154 -1.73 -2.11 3.95
N HIS A 155 -0.94 -1.04 3.86
CA HIS A 155 -0.44 -0.52 2.61
C HIS A 155 1.03 -0.84 2.46
N TYR A 156 1.38 -1.63 1.45
CA TYR A 156 2.75 -1.91 1.06
C TYR A 156 3.16 -1.03 -0.10
N PHE A 157 4.34 -0.38 -0.02
CA PHE A 157 4.88 0.41 -1.12
C PHE A 157 5.47 -0.48 -2.22
N ALA A 158 6.18 -1.55 -1.83
CA ALA A 158 6.66 -2.54 -2.79
C ALA A 158 5.47 -3.25 -3.50
N PRO A 159 5.57 -3.56 -4.77
CA PRO A 159 6.73 -3.52 -5.66
C PRO A 159 6.89 -2.21 -6.47
N HIS A 160 6.64 -1.05 -5.88
CA HIS A 160 6.91 0.24 -6.53
C HIS A 160 8.43 0.47 -6.71
N SER A 161 8.82 1.22 -7.73
CA SER A 161 10.23 1.63 -7.92
C SER A 161 10.72 2.51 -6.74
N PRO A 162 12.02 2.48 -6.38
CA PRO A 162 13.07 1.63 -6.94
C PRO A 162 12.90 0.16 -6.54
N TYR A 163 13.13 -0.75 -7.52
CA TYR A 163 12.94 -2.19 -7.32
C TYR A 163 14.11 -2.80 -6.55
N ASP A 164 13.98 -2.95 -5.24
CA ASP A 164 14.99 -3.54 -4.36
C ASP A 164 14.39 -4.67 -3.50
N PRO A 165 14.06 -5.82 -4.09
CA PRO A 165 13.57 -6.95 -3.32
C PRO A 165 14.67 -7.52 -2.42
N PRO A 166 14.33 -8.06 -1.23
CA PRO A 166 15.31 -8.71 -0.36
C PRO A 166 15.95 -9.92 -1.04
N ALA A 167 17.20 -10.23 -0.66
CA ALA A 167 18.06 -11.21 -1.31
C ALA A 167 17.41 -12.58 -1.63
N PRO A 168 16.66 -13.25 -0.75
CA PRO A 168 16.07 -14.53 -1.11
C PRO A 168 15.13 -14.44 -2.32
N HIS A 169 14.35 -13.38 -2.42
CA HIS A 169 13.38 -13.18 -3.49
C HIS A 169 14.04 -12.64 -4.77
N ARG A 170 15.00 -11.75 -4.63
CA ARG A 170 15.78 -11.23 -5.76
C ARG A 170 16.51 -12.36 -6.47
N ASP A 171 17.22 -13.19 -5.70
CA ASP A 171 18.11 -14.21 -6.25
C ASP A 171 17.32 -15.36 -6.88
N ALA A 172 16.15 -15.69 -6.36
CA ALA A 172 15.26 -16.72 -6.92
C ALA A 172 14.84 -16.47 -8.38
N PHE A 173 14.94 -15.23 -8.86
CA PHE A 173 14.55 -14.87 -10.23
C PHE A 173 15.73 -14.47 -11.12
N LEU A 174 16.94 -14.29 -10.57
CA LEU A 174 18.13 -13.91 -11.33
C LEU A 174 18.70 -15.10 -12.13
N GLU A 175 18.69 -16.31 -11.59
CA GLU A 175 19.26 -17.51 -12.22
C GLU A 175 18.53 -17.93 -13.49
N THR A 176 17.28 -17.53 -13.67
CA THR A 176 16.45 -17.84 -14.84
C THR A 176 16.38 -16.69 -15.85
N ARG A 177 17.23 -15.69 -15.68
CA ARG A 177 17.23 -14.52 -16.56
C ARG A 177 17.83 -14.89 -17.91
N ASP A 178 17.07 -14.67 -18.99
CA ASP A 178 17.62 -14.66 -20.35
C ASP A 178 18.63 -13.51 -20.47
N PRO A 179 19.93 -13.81 -20.76
CA PRO A 179 20.93 -12.77 -20.95
C PRO A 179 20.61 -11.80 -22.10
N ALA A 180 19.75 -12.23 -23.04
CA ALA A 180 19.28 -11.42 -24.16
C ALA A 180 18.04 -10.55 -23.80
N SER A 181 17.42 -10.76 -22.63
CA SER A 181 16.30 -9.93 -22.20
C SER A 181 16.79 -8.49 -21.92
N PRO A 182 16.24 -7.49 -22.59
CA PRO A 182 16.68 -6.12 -22.42
C PRO A 182 16.50 -5.68 -20.96
N ARG A 183 17.55 -5.10 -20.40
CA ARG A 183 17.52 -4.46 -19.06
C ARG A 183 16.54 -3.27 -19.00
N HIS A 184 15.97 -2.90 -20.13
CA HIS A 184 15.40 -1.60 -20.43
C HIS A 184 13.94 -1.38 -19.99
N ALA A 185 13.22 -2.39 -19.52
CA ALA A 185 11.85 -2.14 -19.07
C ALA A 185 11.79 -1.48 -17.66
N ILE A 186 12.88 -1.56 -16.90
CA ILE A 186 12.96 -1.02 -15.53
C ILE A 186 13.62 0.36 -15.52
N ASP A 187 14.60 0.58 -16.42
CA ASP A 187 15.35 1.84 -16.49
C ASP A 187 14.60 2.98 -17.21
N LEU A 188 13.45 2.72 -17.81
CA LEU A 188 12.65 3.71 -18.55
C LEU A 188 11.65 4.49 -17.68
N TYR A 189 11.58 4.21 -16.39
CA TYR A 189 10.65 4.87 -15.45
C TYR A 189 11.35 5.60 -14.28
N ASP A 190 12.70 5.72 -14.33
CA ASP A 190 13.49 6.56 -13.42
C ASP A 190 13.65 7.98 -13.94
#